data_be7fda4a00e03dfa719835e3969e7e5b
#
_entry.id   be7fda4a00e03dfa719835e3969e7e5b
#
_cell.length_a   1.000
_cell.length_b   1.000
_cell.length_c   1.000
_cell.angle_alpha   90.00
_cell.angle_beta   90.00
_cell.angle_gamma   90.00
#
_symmetry.space_group_name_H-M   'P 1'
#
loop_
_entity.id
_entity.type
_entity.pdbx_description
1 polymer ?
#
loop_
_entity_poly.entity_id
_entity_poly.type
_entity_poly.pdbx_seq_one_letter_code
_entity_poly.pdbx_strand_id
1 'polypeptide(L)'
;IIPLIIVASLAFGVRRLITRETIYTRKLIRRGHFIPEARHSNLYLMRPAGEFMETPLIRVKGSRTLADIAVLLHRGREIPHILVLEGTQPRAVLTAPRVRELLRHRQTSTPIGNFASEDWFSVPVDCQIYDLVARFRATHQECALLCRIDPPEHHEDVIAIVTIEDVLAYTSLPMRLLRPHAAQ
;
A
#
# COMPACT_ATOMS: atom_id res chain seq x y z
N ILE A 1 39.96 33.41 10.16
CA ILE A 1 39.00 32.32 10.43
C ILE A 1 37.56 32.85 10.42
N ILE A 2 37.25 33.96 11.09
CA ILE A 2 35.92 34.55 11.17
C ILE A 2 35.29 34.86 9.79
N PRO A 3 36.03 35.55 8.84
CA PRO A 3 35.48 35.83 7.52
C PRO A 3 35.11 34.55 6.72
N LEU A 4 35.88 33.47 6.88
CA LEU A 4 35.64 32.19 6.21
C LEU A 4 34.35 31.54 6.70
N ILE A 5 34.07 31.61 8.00
CA ILE A 5 32.86 31.07 8.61
C ILE A 5 31.62 31.83 8.11
N ILE A 6 31.70 33.15 8.01
CA ILE A 6 30.63 34.03 7.50
C ILE A 6 30.32 33.69 6.04
N VAL A 7 31.34 33.59 5.19
CA VAL A 7 31.17 33.24 3.77
C VAL A 7 30.58 31.81 3.61
N ALA A 8 31.07 30.86 4.36
CA ALA A 8 30.54 29.48 4.33
C ALA A 8 29.09 29.41 4.78
N SER A 9 28.73 30.16 5.84
CA SER A 9 27.35 30.20 6.35
C SER A 9 26.39 30.87 5.36
N LEU A 10 26.82 31.98 4.73
CA LEU A 10 26.06 32.65 3.69
C LEU A 10 25.88 31.78 2.45
N ALA A 11 26.94 31.13 1.97
CA ALA A 11 26.88 30.19 0.85
C ALA A 11 25.94 29.00 1.13
N PHE A 12 25.97 28.46 2.34
CA PHE A 12 25.05 27.38 2.76
C PHE A 12 23.60 27.89 2.83
N GLY A 13 23.37 29.09 3.37
CA GLY A 13 22.03 29.69 3.45
C GLY A 13 21.43 29.95 2.06
N VAL A 14 22.20 30.57 1.16
CA VAL A 14 21.78 30.83 -0.23
C VAL A 14 21.51 29.52 -0.98
N ARG A 15 22.38 28.53 -0.83
CA ARG A 15 22.18 27.21 -1.44
C ARG A 15 20.88 26.58 -0.95
N ARG A 16 20.54 26.67 0.34
CA ARG A 16 19.33 26.09 0.92
C ARG A 16 18.06 26.77 0.43
N LEU A 17 18.13 28.07 0.08
CA LEU A 17 17.03 28.85 -0.51
C LEU A 17 16.79 28.48 -1.98
N ILE A 18 17.87 28.23 -2.75
CA ILE A 18 17.79 27.98 -4.20
C ILE A 18 17.55 26.52 -4.52
N THR A 19 18.17 25.60 -3.78
CA THR A 19 18.08 24.15 -4.07
C THR A 19 17.88 23.37 -2.78
N ARG A 20 16.75 22.66 -2.66
CA ARG A 20 16.49 21.74 -1.55
C ARG A 20 17.21 20.39 -1.71
N GLU A 21 17.75 20.12 -2.88
CA GLU A 21 18.37 18.85 -3.23
C GLU A 21 19.90 18.94 -3.19
N THR A 22 20.55 17.86 -2.71
CA THR A 22 21.99 17.72 -2.79
C THR A 22 22.40 17.11 -4.14
N ILE A 23 23.66 17.29 -4.55
CA ILE A 23 24.22 16.69 -5.79
C ILE A 23 24.05 15.16 -5.78
N TYR A 24 24.13 14.53 -4.60
CA TYR A 24 23.95 13.10 -4.41
C TYR A 24 22.49 12.67 -4.57
N THR A 25 21.54 13.40 -3.99
CA THR A 25 20.11 13.12 -4.14
C THR A 25 19.64 13.26 -5.59
N ARG A 26 20.15 14.25 -6.32
CA ARG A 26 19.87 14.42 -7.76
C ARG A 26 20.35 13.25 -8.64
N LYS A 27 21.52 12.68 -8.33
CA LYS A 27 22.03 11.48 -9.05
C LYS A 27 21.18 10.26 -8.78
N LEU A 28 20.70 10.08 -7.55
CA LEU A 28 19.87 8.94 -7.15
C LEU A 28 18.45 9.04 -7.73
N ILE A 29 17.86 10.23 -7.75
CA ILE A 29 16.56 10.48 -8.40
C ILE A 29 16.63 10.19 -9.90
N ARG A 30 17.72 10.58 -10.59
CA ARG A 30 17.91 10.24 -12.02
C ARG A 30 18.03 8.74 -12.30
N ARG A 31 18.43 7.95 -11.30
CA ARG A 31 18.50 6.48 -11.37
C ARG A 31 17.21 5.79 -10.93
N GLY A 32 16.14 6.55 -10.71
CA GLY A 32 14.84 6.02 -10.28
C GLY A 32 14.76 5.66 -8.79
N HIS A 33 15.81 5.93 -8.01
CA HIS A 33 15.76 5.74 -6.56
C HIS A 33 15.08 6.94 -5.91
N PHE A 34 13.90 6.69 -5.34
CA PHE A 34 13.19 7.68 -4.54
C PHE A 34 13.89 7.82 -3.18
N ILE A 35 14.31 9.05 -2.84
CA ILE A 35 14.81 9.38 -1.52
C ILE A 35 13.74 10.24 -0.86
N PRO A 36 13.04 9.76 0.18
CA PRO A 36 12.10 10.57 0.94
C PRO A 36 12.84 11.76 1.53
N GLU A 37 12.29 12.98 1.40
CA GLU A 37 12.81 14.15 2.14
C GLU A 37 12.67 13.88 3.64
N ALA A 38 13.80 13.64 4.31
CA ALA A 38 13.86 13.37 5.73
C ALA A 38 13.54 14.63 6.54
N ARG A 39 12.26 14.92 6.75
CA ARG A 39 11.85 15.86 7.80
C ARG A 39 11.51 15.16 9.13
N HIS A 40 11.24 13.85 9.10
CA HIS A 40 11.15 12.99 10.27
C HIS A 40 11.84 11.68 9.88
N SER A 41 12.50 11.04 10.83
CA SER A 41 13.23 9.79 10.58
C SER A 41 12.30 8.77 9.91
N ASN A 42 12.57 8.42 8.65
CA ASN A 42 11.79 7.43 7.88
C ASN A 42 12.00 5.99 8.39
N LEU A 43 12.29 5.84 9.68
CA LEU A 43 12.49 4.55 10.33
C LEU A 43 11.27 3.63 10.16
N TYR A 44 10.06 4.20 10.06
CA TYR A 44 8.85 3.40 9.80
C TYR A 44 8.88 2.71 8.43
N LEU A 45 9.60 3.23 7.44
CA LEU A 45 9.74 2.58 6.13
C LEU A 45 10.60 1.32 6.18
N MET A 46 11.41 1.17 7.21
CA MET A 46 12.24 -0.01 7.47
C MET A 46 11.49 -1.09 8.29
N ARG A 47 10.28 -0.79 8.72
CA ARG A 47 9.44 -1.76 9.44
C ARG A 47 8.87 -2.80 8.49
N PRO A 48 8.59 -4.02 8.97
CA PRO A 48 7.93 -5.03 8.17
C PRO A 48 6.49 -4.64 7.85
N ALA A 49 6.05 -4.95 6.63
CA ALA A 49 4.69 -4.66 6.16
C ALA A 49 3.63 -5.39 6.99
N GLY A 50 3.99 -6.49 7.66
CA GLY A 50 3.12 -7.19 8.58
C GLY A 50 2.61 -6.36 9.77
N GLU A 51 3.23 -5.24 10.09
CA GLU A 51 2.72 -4.32 11.13
C GLU A 51 1.44 -3.57 10.69
N PHE A 52 1.09 -3.58 9.38
CA PHE A 52 -0.14 -2.97 8.86
C PHE A 52 -1.40 -3.84 8.93
N MET A 53 -1.33 -5.01 9.55
CA MET A 53 -2.43 -5.99 9.53
C MET A 53 -3.57 -5.63 10.50
N GLU A 54 -4.10 -4.41 10.41
CA GLU A 54 -5.21 -3.97 11.27
C GLU A 54 -6.57 -4.37 10.70
N THR A 55 -6.72 -4.35 9.35
CA THR A 55 -8.02 -4.65 8.73
C THR A 55 -8.28 -6.16 8.67
N PRO A 56 -9.42 -6.62 9.19
CA PRO A 56 -9.77 -8.05 9.17
C PRO A 56 -9.84 -8.61 7.75
N LEU A 57 -9.50 -9.89 7.59
CA LEU A 57 -9.55 -10.63 6.33
C LEU A 57 -10.57 -11.75 6.39
N ILE A 58 -11.52 -11.78 5.44
CA ILE A 58 -12.46 -12.88 5.25
C ILE A 58 -12.16 -13.58 3.93
N ARG A 59 -12.20 -14.92 3.94
CA ARG A 59 -11.98 -15.75 2.76
C ARG A 59 -13.31 -16.36 2.31
N VAL A 60 -13.67 -16.16 1.04
CA VAL A 60 -14.95 -16.63 0.50
C VAL A 60 -14.79 -17.13 -0.93
N LYS A 61 -15.70 -18.03 -1.34
CA LYS A 61 -15.83 -18.42 -2.75
C LYS A 61 -16.50 -17.29 -3.54
N GLY A 62 -16.07 -17.05 -4.78
CA GLY A 62 -16.60 -15.99 -5.63
C GLY A 62 -18.10 -16.08 -5.93
N SER A 63 -18.70 -17.28 -5.81
CA SER A 63 -20.15 -17.50 -5.99
C SER A 63 -21.01 -17.02 -4.80
N ARG A 64 -20.43 -16.74 -3.66
CA ARG A 64 -21.15 -16.20 -2.49
C ARG A 64 -21.52 -14.74 -2.72
N THR A 65 -22.61 -14.31 -2.09
CA THR A 65 -23.08 -12.94 -2.09
C THR A 65 -22.73 -12.22 -0.80
N LEU A 66 -22.79 -10.88 -0.78
CA LEU A 66 -22.62 -10.13 0.47
C LEU A 66 -23.74 -10.45 1.48
N ALA A 67 -24.93 -10.80 1.01
CA ALA A 67 -26.04 -11.23 1.89
C ALA A 67 -25.69 -12.53 2.61
N ASP A 68 -25.05 -13.48 1.92
CA ASP A 68 -24.64 -14.77 2.51
C ASP A 68 -23.62 -14.61 3.65
N ILE A 69 -22.77 -13.59 3.55
CA ILE A 69 -21.72 -13.31 4.56
C ILE A 69 -22.09 -12.17 5.52
N ALA A 70 -23.32 -11.67 5.45
CA ALA A 70 -23.78 -10.54 6.26
C ALA A 70 -23.51 -10.73 7.76
N VAL A 71 -23.69 -11.95 8.28
CA VAL A 71 -23.42 -12.28 9.69
C VAL A 71 -21.94 -12.08 10.03
N LEU A 72 -21.03 -12.41 9.11
CA LEU A 72 -19.59 -12.22 9.31
C LEU A 72 -19.24 -10.73 9.26
N LEU A 73 -19.88 -9.97 8.37
CA LEU A 73 -19.68 -8.53 8.23
C LEU A 73 -20.17 -7.74 9.46
N HIS A 74 -21.25 -8.21 10.14
CA HIS A 74 -21.81 -7.54 11.29
C HIS A 74 -21.15 -7.90 12.63
N ARG A 75 -20.39 -9.00 12.69
CA ARG A 75 -19.69 -9.41 13.91
C ARG A 75 -18.46 -8.56 14.23
N GLY A 76 -17.85 -7.93 13.21
CA GLY A 76 -16.69 -7.06 13.37
C GLY A 76 -17.08 -5.60 13.59
N ARG A 77 -16.25 -4.85 14.32
CA ARG A 77 -16.35 -3.38 14.40
C ARG A 77 -15.95 -2.73 13.08
N GLU A 78 -15.15 -3.40 12.27
CA GLU A 78 -14.59 -2.90 11.02
C GLU A 78 -15.03 -3.76 9.85
N ILE A 79 -15.20 -3.11 8.70
CA ILE A 79 -15.51 -3.81 7.45
C ILE A 79 -14.25 -4.50 6.96
N PRO A 80 -14.27 -5.84 6.75
CA PRO A 80 -13.10 -6.60 6.36
C PRO A 80 -12.76 -6.42 4.88
N HIS A 81 -11.51 -6.72 4.53
CA HIS A 81 -11.16 -7.12 3.17
C HIS A 81 -11.65 -8.54 2.90
N ILE A 82 -12.03 -8.82 1.66
CA ILE A 82 -12.52 -10.12 1.24
C ILE A 82 -11.56 -10.70 0.21
N LEU A 83 -10.97 -11.85 0.53
CA LEU A 83 -10.19 -12.65 -0.40
C LEU A 83 -11.12 -13.63 -1.10
N VAL A 84 -11.24 -13.49 -2.40
CA VAL A 84 -12.06 -14.36 -3.25
C VAL A 84 -11.23 -15.53 -3.71
N LEU A 85 -11.77 -16.73 -3.49
CA LEU A 85 -11.07 -17.97 -3.75
C LEU A 85 -11.64 -18.69 -4.99
N GLU A 86 -10.73 -19.31 -5.74
CA GLU A 86 -11.03 -20.34 -6.73
C GLU A 86 -10.41 -21.67 -6.26
N GLY A 87 -11.26 -22.59 -5.79
CA GLY A 87 -10.77 -23.77 -5.08
C GLY A 87 -10.08 -23.38 -3.77
N THR A 88 -8.78 -23.64 -3.68
CA THR A 88 -7.91 -23.29 -2.54
C THR A 88 -7.00 -22.09 -2.82
N GLN A 89 -7.00 -21.57 -4.04
CA GLN A 89 -6.10 -20.51 -4.46
C GLN A 89 -6.75 -19.12 -4.33
N PRO A 90 -5.99 -18.09 -3.98
CA PRO A 90 -6.43 -16.70 -4.04
C PRO A 90 -6.61 -16.29 -5.52
N ARG A 91 -7.78 -15.77 -5.88
CA ARG A 91 -8.06 -15.32 -7.23
C ARG A 91 -8.20 -13.81 -7.33
N ALA A 92 -9.05 -13.25 -6.49
CA ALA A 92 -9.40 -11.84 -6.56
C ALA A 92 -9.57 -11.23 -5.17
N VAL A 93 -9.56 -9.93 -5.09
CA VAL A 93 -9.67 -9.15 -3.85
C VAL A 93 -10.85 -8.19 -3.94
N LEU A 94 -11.63 -8.11 -2.88
CA LEU A 94 -12.61 -7.05 -2.68
C LEU A 94 -12.22 -6.24 -1.43
N THR A 95 -11.80 -5.01 -1.62
CA THR A 95 -11.28 -4.17 -0.55
C THR A 95 -12.39 -3.67 0.37
N ALA A 96 -12.07 -3.38 1.63
CA ALA A 96 -13.02 -2.88 2.63
C ALA A 96 -13.77 -1.60 2.18
N PRO A 97 -13.13 -0.60 1.53
CA PRO A 97 -13.84 0.54 0.95
C PRO A 97 -14.88 0.12 -0.09
N ARG A 98 -14.54 -0.84 -0.96
CA ARG A 98 -15.45 -1.34 -1.98
C ARG A 98 -16.62 -2.14 -1.39
N VAL A 99 -16.35 -2.97 -0.38
CA VAL A 99 -17.44 -3.65 0.39
C VAL A 99 -18.41 -2.63 0.98
N ARG A 100 -17.89 -1.56 1.58
CA ARG A 100 -18.70 -0.47 2.16
C ARG A 100 -19.58 0.21 1.11
N GLU A 101 -19.05 0.45 -0.06
CA GLU A 101 -19.76 1.03 -1.19
C GLU A 101 -20.92 0.14 -1.65
N LEU A 102 -20.65 -1.15 -1.86
CA LEU A 102 -21.66 -2.13 -2.27
C LEU A 102 -22.80 -2.26 -1.25
N LEU A 103 -22.46 -2.25 0.04
CA LEU A 103 -23.46 -2.25 1.11
C LEU A 103 -24.34 -0.99 1.09
N ARG A 104 -23.76 0.20 0.85
CA ARG A 104 -24.50 1.45 0.71
C ARG A 104 -25.47 1.43 -0.47
N HIS A 105 -25.06 0.85 -1.58
CA HIS A 105 -25.88 0.73 -2.79
C HIS A 105 -26.82 -0.48 -2.76
N ARG A 106 -26.90 -1.22 -1.65
CA ARG A 106 -27.73 -2.43 -1.48
C ARG A 106 -27.47 -3.52 -2.54
N GLN A 107 -26.27 -3.56 -3.10
CA GLN A 107 -25.86 -4.58 -4.07
C GLN A 107 -25.42 -5.86 -3.35
N THR A 108 -26.31 -6.43 -2.55
CA THR A 108 -25.97 -7.56 -1.66
C THR A 108 -26.27 -8.93 -2.25
N SER A 109 -27.08 -9.00 -3.33
CA SER A 109 -27.54 -10.27 -3.94
C SER A 109 -26.66 -10.73 -5.12
N THR A 110 -25.77 -9.88 -5.60
CA THR A 110 -24.87 -10.25 -6.70
C THR A 110 -23.65 -11.02 -6.15
N PRO A 111 -23.15 -12.04 -6.87
CA PRO A 111 -21.95 -12.77 -6.47
C PRO A 111 -20.76 -11.85 -6.29
N ILE A 112 -19.99 -12.08 -5.21
CA ILE A 112 -18.83 -11.25 -4.82
C ILE A 112 -17.76 -11.23 -5.91
N GLY A 113 -17.59 -12.36 -6.61
CA GLY A 113 -16.62 -12.47 -7.71
C GLY A 113 -16.82 -11.45 -8.83
N ASN A 114 -18.06 -10.95 -9.04
CA ASN A 114 -18.33 -9.94 -10.07
C ASN A 114 -17.83 -8.53 -9.70
N PHE A 115 -17.53 -8.29 -8.44
CA PHE A 115 -17.06 -7.01 -7.92
C PHE A 115 -15.60 -7.02 -7.50
N ALA A 116 -15.02 -8.21 -7.35
CA ALA A 116 -13.65 -8.39 -6.91
C ALA A 116 -12.67 -8.12 -8.05
N SER A 117 -11.53 -7.50 -7.72
CA SER A 117 -10.46 -7.21 -8.66
C SER A 117 -9.40 -8.30 -8.63
N GLU A 118 -8.92 -8.71 -9.79
CA GLU A 118 -7.75 -9.57 -9.95
C GLU A 118 -6.44 -8.75 -9.99
N ASP A 119 -6.53 -7.44 -9.81
CA ASP A 119 -5.41 -6.51 -9.88
C ASP A 119 -4.70 -6.38 -8.52
N TRP A 120 -3.90 -7.38 -8.20
CA TRP A 120 -3.12 -7.48 -6.98
C TRP A 120 -1.73 -8.11 -7.24
N PHE A 121 -0.80 -7.86 -6.35
CA PHE A 121 0.49 -8.56 -6.29
C PHE A 121 0.73 -9.14 -4.90
N SER A 122 1.64 -10.10 -4.80
CA SER A 122 2.03 -10.69 -3.52
C SER A 122 3.39 -10.19 -3.04
N VAL A 123 3.55 -10.15 -1.73
CA VAL A 123 4.81 -9.86 -1.06
C VAL A 123 4.91 -10.68 0.22
N PRO A 124 6.13 -11.05 0.67
CA PRO A 124 6.30 -11.68 1.96
C PRO A 124 5.90 -10.72 3.10
N VAL A 125 5.37 -11.27 4.19
CA VAL A 125 4.89 -10.50 5.35
C VAL A 125 5.99 -9.70 6.04
N ASP A 126 7.24 -10.15 5.92
CA ASP A 126 8.43 -9.51 6.47
C ASP A 126 9.08 -8.50 5.52
N CYS A 127 8.53 -8.30 4.31
CA CYS A 127 9.03 -7.27 3.41
C CYS A 127 8.96 -5.90 4.07
N GLN A 128 9.95 -5.05 3.78
CA GLN A 128 9.95 -3.70 4.31
C GLN A 128 8.88 -2.83 3.63
N ILE A 129 8.31 -1.90 4.39
CA ILE A 129 7.35 -0.93 3.85
C ILE A 129 7.92 -0.17 2.66
N TYR A 130 9.21 0.11 2.67
CA TYR A 130 9.91 0.73 1.54
C TYR A 130 9.77 -0.10 0.25
N ASP A 131 9.98 -1.41 0.33
CA ASP A 131 9.89 -2.31 -0.81
C ASP A 131 8.44 -2.47 -1.28
N LEU A 132 7.49 -2.51 -0.33
CA LEU A 132 6.06 -2.52 -0.64
C LEU A 132 5.65 -1.27 -1.43
N VAL A 133 6.08 -0.08 -0.99
CA VAL A 133 5.84 1.20 -1.70
C VAL A 133 6.48 1.18 -3.09
N ALA A 134 7.70 0.67 -3.20
CA ALA A 134 8.39 0.55 -4.48
C ALA A 134 7.63 -0.36 -5.46
N ARG A 135 7.09 -1.50 -4.97
CA ARG A 135 6.29 -2.43 -5.78
C ARG A 135 4.96 -1.80 -6.22
N PHE A 136 4.22 -1.13 -5.35
CA PHE A 136 3.01 -0.39 -5.74
C PHE A 136 3.27 0.59 -6.89
N ARG A 137 4.41 1.28 -6.86
CA ARG A 137 4.80 2.22 -7.92
C ARG A 137 5.18 1.53 -9.23
N ALA A 138 5.79 0.36 -9.16
CA ALA A 138 6.25 -0.39 -10.33
C ALA A 138 5.11 -1.14 -11.02
N THR A 139 4.18 -1.72 -10.25
CA THR A 139 3.09 -2.56 -10.77
C THR A 139 1.83 -1.78 -11.12
N HIS A 140 1.67 -0.57 -10.60
CA HIS A 140 0.44 0.24 -10.71
C HIS A 140 -0.81 -0.40 -10.11
N GLN A 141 -0.66 -1.49 -9.37
CA GLN A 141 -1.73 -2.20 -8.71
C GLN A 141 -2.16 -1.50 -7.42
N GLU A 142 -3.41 -1.67 -7.01
CA GLU A 142 -3.96 -0.97 -5.84
C GLU A 142 -3.93 -1.83 -4.57
N CYS A 143 -3.71 -3.13 -4.72
CA CYS A 143 -3.73 -4.09 -3.62
C CYS A 143 -2.47 -4.96 -3.59
N ALA A 144 -1.98 -5.24 -2.39
CA ALA A 144 -0.94 -6.22 -2.11
C ALA A 144 -1.46 -7.31 -1.16
N LEU A 145 -1.15 -8.55 -1.46
CA LEU A 145 -1.35 -9.68 -0.55
C LEU A 145 -0.08 -9.85 0.28
N LEU A 146 -0.19 -9.72 1.60
CA LEU A 146 0.89 -10.10 2.51
C LEU A 146 0.84 -11.59 2.74
N CYS A 147 1.87 -12.30 2.34
CA CYS A 147 1.91 -13.74 2.32
C CYS A 147 3.02 -14.27 3.25
N ARG A 148 2.75 -15.44 3.84
CA ARG A 148 3.76 -16.20 4.56
C ARG A 148 4.76 -16.85 3.60
N ILE A 149 4.23 -17.30 2.45
CA ILE A 149 5.00 -17.84 1.32
C ILE A 149 4.65 -16.98 0.10
N ASP A 150 5.64 -16.50 -0.64
CA ASP A 150 5.46 -15.65 -1.82
C ASP A 150 6.11 -16.31 -3.06
N PRO A 151 5.37 -16.62 -4.14
CA PRO A 151 3.93 -16.41 -4.31
C PRO A 151 3.08 -17.39 -3.47
N PRO A 152 1.84 -17.00 -3.09
CA PRO A 152 0.96 -17.86 -2.29
C PRO A 152 0.47 -19.04 -3.11
N GLU A 153 0.68 -20.26 -2.62
CA GLU A 153 0.16 -21.49 -3.23
C GLU A 153 -1.26 -21.78 -2.77
N HIS A 154 -1.56 -21.42 -1.53
CA HIS A 154 -2.86 -21.62 -0.91
C HIS A 154 -3.37 -20.32 -0.25
N HIS A 155 -4.69 -20.24 -0.07
CA HIS A 155 -5.31 -19.08 0.59
C HIS A 155 -4.88 -18.90 2.06
N GLU A 156 -4.38 -19.96 2.69
CA GLU A 156 -3.86 -19.94 4.07
C GLU A 156 -2.53 -19.19 4.15
N ASP A 157 -1.79 -19.12 3.04
CA ASP A 157 -0.53 -18.38 2.96
C ASP A 157 -0.75 -16.87 3.00
N VAL A 158 -1.95 -16.41 2.60
CA VAL A 158 -2.31 -14.99 2.63
C VAL A 158 -2.71 -14.60 4.05
N ILE A 159 -1.94 -13.72 4.67
CA ILE A 159 -2.15 -13.27 6.06
C ILE A 159 -3.03 -12.02 6.09
N ALA A 160 -2.77 -11.07 5.20
CA ALA A 160 -3.49 -9.80 5.13
C ALA A 160 -3.54 -9.25 3.71
N ILE A 161 -4.41 -8.27 3.52
CA ILE A 161 -4.49 -7.45 2.31
C ILE A 161 -4.14 -6.03 2.73
N VAL A 162 -3.27 -5.38 1.97
CA VAL A 162 -2.88 -3.98 2.18
C VAL A 162 -3.18 -3.21 0.91
N THR A 163 -3.86 -2.09 1.05
CA THR A 163 -4.14 -1.17 -0.05
C THR A 163 -3.17 0.01 -0.07
N ILE A 164 -3.09 0.70 -1.20
CA ILE A 164 -2.36 1.97 -1.29
C ILE A 164 -2.85 2.96 -0.22
N GLU A 165 -4.16 2.97 0.06
CA GLU A 165 -4.77 3.87 1.05
C GLU A 165 -4.28 3.57 2.47
N ASP A 166 -4.14 2.29 2.83
CA ASP A 166 -3.61 1.88 4.13
C ASP A 166 -2.16 2.35 4.30
N VAL A 167 -1.33 2.15 3.26
CA VAL A 167 0.05 2.63 3.26
C VAL A 167 0.13 4.15 3.40
N LEU A 168 -0.74 4.88 2.70
CA LEU A 168 -0.80 6.35 2.79
C LEU A 168 -1.23 6.83 4.18
N ALA A 169 -2.26 6.21 4.75
CA ALA A 169 -2.76 6.55 6.07
C ALA A 169 -1.67 6.37 7.14
N TYR A 170 -0.93 5.26 7.06
CA TYR A 170 0.13 4.96 8.02
C TYR A 170 1.38 5.81 7.81
N THR A 171 1.80 6.01 6.57
CA THR A 171 3.08 6.66 6.26
C THR A 171 2.96 8.18 6.12
N SER A 172 1.75 8.73 6.11
CA SER A 172 1.48 10.14 5.80
C SER A 172 2.13 10.58 4.48
N LEU A 173 2.39 9.65 3.57
CA LEU A 173 2.94 9.92 2.26
C LEU A 173 1.90 10.59 1.36
N PRO A 174 2.26 11.61 0.59
CA PRO A 174 1.33 12.21 -0.36
C PRO A 174 1.02 11.24 -1.51
N MET A 175 -0.25 11.10 -1.89
CA MET A 175 -0.77 10.20 -2.93
C MET A 175 0.03 10.26 -4.24
N ARG A 176 0.48 11.46 -4.63
CA ARG A 176 1.30 11.68 -5.85
C ARG A 176 2.62 10.91 -5.88
N LEU A 177 3.11 10.43 -4.72
CA LEU A 177 4.34 9.65 -4.64
C LEU A 177 4.13 8.17 -4.95
N LEU A 178 2.91 7.68 -4.82
CA LEU A 178 2.54 6.29 -5.09
C LEU A 178 1.95 6.10 -6.49
N ARG A 179 1.35 7.14 -7.06
CA ARG A 179 0.89 7.12 -8.47
C ARG A 179 1.94 7.76 -9.35
N PRO A 180 2.47 7.07 -10.37
CA PRO A 180 3.34 7.70 -11.35
C PRO A 180 2.56 8.80 -12.07
N HIS A 181 3.27 9.87 -12.47
CA HIS A 181 2.71 10.86 -13.36
C HIS A 181 2.18 10.15 -14.61
N ALA A 182 0.87 10.19 -14.82
CA ALA A 182 0.33 9.97 -16.15
C ALA A 182 1.07 10.96 -17.06
N ALA A 183 1.88 10.42 -17.96
CA ALA A 183 2.56 11.23 -18.97
C ALA A 183 1.50 11.99 -19.75
N GLN A 184 1.55 13.32 -19.65
CA GLN A 184 0.89 14.21 -20.59
C GLN A 184 1.64 14.15 -21.91
#